data_a126a9370e898a922f8f7ecda76f6660
#
_entry.id   a126a9370e898a922f8f7ecda76f6660
#
_cell.length_a   1.000
_cell.length_b   1.000
_cell.length_c   1.000
_cell.angle_alpha   90.00
_cell.angle_beta   90.00
_cell.angle_gamma   90.00
#
_symmetry.space_group_name_H-M   'P 1'
#
loop_
_entity.id
_entity.type
_entity.pdbx_description
1 polymer ?
#
loop_
_entity_poly.entity_id
_entity_poly.type
_entity_poly.pdbx_seq_one_letter_code
_entity_poly.pdbx_strand_id
1 'polypeptide(L)'
;SLKQLLGSLGKSSFGAHDTPHLATGVEAEAASRQYEFGDTMNLDAPGTLGRALARQGLRLPLELEYSDLLVHQADYRSSAATVLMLDCSHSMILYGEDRFTPAKKVALALTHLIRTQYPGDSIRVVLFHDNAEEIPLRALAQAQVGPFHTNTAAGLRLARKILMAQSKDMRQIIMITDGKPSAMPLPDGRVYINSVGLDPAILKATYHEVAECRRAGVQINTFMLARDRSLVEFVRKVTEICRGKAYFTSPMTLGQFILMDFLKRRTRKVS
;
A
#
# COMPACT_ATOMS: atom_id res chain seq x y z
N SER A 1 21.25 -3.09 -8.23
CA SER A 1 20.33 -4.11 -8.74
C SER A 1 19.20 -4.35 -7.75
N LEU A 2 18.07 -4.95 -8.19
CA LEU A 2 16.94 -5.31 -7.33
C LEU A 2 17.37 -6.14 -6.12
N LYS A 3 18.33 -7.06 -6.32
CA LYS A 3 18.95 -7.86 -5.25
C LYS A 3 19.75 -7.02 -4.26
N GLN A 4 20.35 -5.92 -4.68
CA GLN A 4 21.07 -5.00 -3.78
C GLN A 4 20.13 -4.16 -2.93
N LEU A 5 18.98 -3.71 -3.49
CA LEU A 5 17.93 -3.03 -2.74
C LEU A 5 17.30 -3.96 -1.68
N LEU A 6 17.05 -5.20 -2.04
CA LEU A 6 16.52 -6.21 -1.12
C LEU A 6 17.57 -6.71 -0.13
N GLY A 7 18.84 -6.80 -0.55
CA GLY A 7 19.96 -7.26 0.31
C GLY A 7 20.43 -6.23 1.32
N SER A 8 20.25 -4.92 1.06
CA SER A 8 20.60 -3.85 2.01
C SER A 8 19.61 -3.72 3.18
N LEU A 9 18.46 -4.39 3.10
CA LEU A 9 17.43 -4.39 4.14
C LEU A 9 17.73 -5.34 5.31
N GLY A 10 18.91 -5.95 5.32
CA GLY A 10 19.31 -6.89 6.36
C GLY A 10 18.44 -8.16 6.35
N LYS A 11 18.98 -9.26 6.80
CA LYS A 11 18.31 -10.54 7.02
C LYS A 11 17.27 -10.47 8.15
N SER A 12 16.37 -9.50 8.14
CA SER A 12 15.18 -9.57 8.97
C SER A 12 14.22 -10.52 8.27
N SER A 13 13.96 -11.63 8.92
CA SER A 13 13.06 -12.69 8.52
C SER A 13 11.87 -12.15 7.74
N PHE A 14 11.86 -12.38 6.43
CA PHE A 14 10.62 -12.37 5.64
C PHE A 14 9.82 -13.63 6.03
N GLY A 15 9.43 -13.69 7.31
CA GLY A 15 8.51 -14.69 7.80
C GLY A 15 7.08 -14.29 7.47
N ALA A 16 6.22 -15.26 7.25
CA ALA A 16 4.78 -15.03 7.25
C ALA A 16 4.41 -14.28 8.54
N HIS A 17 3.71 -13.15 8.41
CA HIS A 17 3.33 -12.37 9.57
C HIS A 17 2.11 -13.02 10.21
N ASP A 18 2.32 -13.63 11.36
CA ASP A 18 1.25 -14.14 12.20
C ASP A 18 0.44 -12.95 12.75
N THR A 19 -0.80 -12.84 12.35
CA THR A 19 -1.76 -11.97 13.01
C THR A 19 -2.61 -12.80 13.97
N PRO A 20 -2.75 -12.42 15.24
CA PRO A 20 -3.48 -13.22 16.24
C PRO A 20 -5.00 -13.12 16.13
N HIS A 21 -5.56 -12.80 14.97
CA HIS A 21 -7.01 -12.71 14.78
C HIS A 21 -7.53 -13.74 13.80
N LEU A 22 -8.49 -14.49 14.31
CA LEU A 22 -9.22 -15.55 13.65
C LEU A 22 -10.16 -15.00 12.59
N ALA A 23 -10.01 -15.46 11.36
CA ALA A 23 -10.96 -15.25 10.30
C ALA A 23 -11.54 -16.59 9.82
N THR A 24 -12.84 -16.63 9.70
CA THR A 24 -13.55 -17.71 9.02
C THR A 24 -13.44 -17.50 7.51
N GLY A 25 -12.81 -18.42 6.79
CA GLY A 25 -12.93 -18.48 5.33
C GLY A 25 -11.66 -18.38 4.49
N VAL A 26 -10.48 -18.69 5.02
CA VAL A 26 -9.25 -18.78 4.21
C VAL A 26 -8.64 -20.16 4.35
N GLU A 27 -8.26 -20.77 3.22
CA GLU A 27 -7.44 -21.98 3.21
C GLU A 27 -6.12 -21.69 3.93
N ALA A 28 -5.98 -22.25 5.11
CA ALA A 28 -4.78 -22.19 5.90
C ALA A 28 -4.00 -23.48 5.70
N GLU A 29 -2.70 -23.40 5.48
CA GLU A 29 -1.80 -24.44 5.96
C GLU A 29 -1.84 -24.33 7.49
N ALA A 30 -2.73 -25.10 8.09
CA ALA A 30 -3.12 -24.93 9.47
C ALA A 30 -2.11 -25.60 10.38
N ALA A 31 -1.20 -24.83 10.95
CA ALA A 31 -0.63 -25.21 12.23
C ALA A 31 -1.76 -25.13 13.28
N SER A 32 -1.98 -26.23 14.01
CA SER A 32 -2.94 -26.22 15.11
C SER A 32 -2.26 -25.76 16.39
N ARG A 33 -2.89 -24.86 17.14
CA ARG A 33 -2.44 -24.41 18.47
C ARG A 33 -3.45 -24.79 19.55
N GLN A 34 -3.01 -24.78 20.78
CA GLN A 34 -3.89 -25.01 21.91
C GLN A 34 -4.93 -23.88 21.99
N TYR A 35 -6.18 -24.24 22.26
CA TYR A 35 -7.27 -23.29 22.48
C TYR A 35 -7.00 -22.43 23.71
N GLU A 36 -7.20 -21.14 23.57
CA GLU A 36 -7.20 -20.17 24.67
C GLU A 36 -8.59 -19.52 24.80
N PHE A 37 -8.95 -19.16 26.04
CA PHE A 37 -10.26 -18.54 26.29
C PHE A 37 -10.39 -17.22 25.51
N GLY A 38 -11.43 -17.16 24.67
CA GLY A 38 -11.66 -16.01 23.78
C GLY A 38 -11.34 -16.28 22.30
N ASP A 39 -10.75 -17.44 21.99
CA ASP A 39 -10.58 -17.85 20.60
C ASP A 39 -11.92 -18.11 19.92
N THR A 40 -12.00 -17.77 18.62
CA THR A 40 -13.13 -18.20 17.80
C THR A 40 -13.07 -19.72 17.59
N MET A 41 -14.22 -20.37 17.64
CA MET A 41 -14.34 -21.84 17.59
C MET A 41 -14.03 -22.41 16.19
N ASN A 42 -12.81 -22.26 15.70
CA ASN A 42 -12.31 -23.01 14.54
C ASN A 42 -11.57 -24.26 15.02
N LEU A 43 -12.32 -25.19 15.57
CA LEU A 43 -11.80 -26.36 16.25
C LEU A 43 -11.12 -27.32 15.25
N ASP A 44 -9.87 -27.69 15.54
CA ASP A 44 -9.19 -28.80 14.88
C ASP A 44 -9.69 -30.10 15.53
N ALA A 45 -10.79 -30.62 15.01
CA ALA A 45 -11.41 -31.83 15.57
C ALA A 45 -10.50 -33.09 15.51
N PRO A 46 -9.80 -33.36 14.38
CA PRO A 46 -8.85 -34.49 14.33
C PRO A 46 -7.69 -34.34 15.33
N GLY A 47 -7.10 -33.17 15.42
CA GLY A 47 -6.01 -32.91 16.36
C GLY A 47 -6.45 -32.98 17.82
N THR A 48 -7.62 -32.41 18.14
CA THR A 48 -8.26 -32.48 19.47
C THR A 48 -8.50 -33.92 19.90
N LEU A 49 -9.13 -34.73 19.04
CA LEU A 49 -9.36 -36.16 19.32
C LEU A 49 -8.05 -36.93 19.46
N GLY A 50 -7.04 -36.63 18.63
CA GLY A 50 -5.71 -37.23 18.72
C GLY A 50 -5.05 -36.97 20.08
N ARG A 51 -5.14 -35.74 20.62
CA ARG A 51 -4.63 -35.38 21.96
C ARG A 51 -5.39 -36.14 23.08
N ALA A 52 -6.70 -36.15 23.02
CA ALA A 52 -7.51 -36.88 24.00
C ALA A 52 -7.19 -38.38 24.01
N LEU A 53 -7.02 -38.99 22.84
CA LEU A 53 -6.58 -40.39 22.70
C LEU A 53 -5.17 -40.62 23.25
N ALA A 54 -4.25 -39.71 23.00
CA ALA A 54 -2.87 -39.79 23.53
C ALA A 54 -2.86 -39.70 25.07
N ARG A 55 -3.74 -38.90 25.67
CA ARG A 55 -3.86 -38.71 27.12
C ARG A 55 -4.58 -39.90 27.78
N GLN A 56 -5.71 -40.35 27.23
CA GLN A 56 -6.62 -41.29 27.86
C GLN A 56 -6.43 -42.73 27.36
N GLY A 57 -5.77 -42.92 26.22
CA GLY A 57 -5.74 -44.20 25.50
C GLY A 57 -7.07 -44.51 24.80
N LEU A 58 -7.14 -45.69 24.20
CA LEU A 58 -8.36 -46.20 23.51
C LEU A 58 -9.44 -46.65 24.48
N ARG A 59 -9.98 -45.76 25.29
CA ARG A 59 -11.11 -46.01 26.18
C ARG A 59 -12.34 -45.25 25.70
N LEU A 60 -13.50 -45.92 25.73
CA LEU A 60 -14.79 -45.32 25.39
C LEU A 60 -15.69 -45.27 26.63
N PRO A 61 -16.43 -44.18 26.86
CA PRO A 61 -16.47 -42.95 26.06
C PRO A 61 -15.16 -42.11 26.15
N LEU A 62 -14.79 -41.46 25.06
CA LEU A 62 -13.66 -40.54 25.04
C LEU A 62 -14.06 -39.22 25.73
N GLU A 63 -13.40 -38.87 26.84
CA GLU A 63 -13.65 -37.65 27.57
C GLU A 63 -12.67 -36.56 27.10
N LEU A 64 -13.21 -35.41 26.62
CA LEU A 64 -12.42 -34.26 26.17
C LEU A 64 -12.19 -33.33 27.34
N GLU A 65 -10.94 -32.96 27.55
CA GLU A 65 -10.55 -31.94 28.49
C GLU A 65 -10.22 -30.65 27.74
N TYR A 66 -10.26 -29.51 28.45
CA TYR A 66 -9.92 -28.21 27.89
C TYR A 66 -8.49 -28.15 27.31
N SER A 67 -7.57 -28.91 27.92
CA SER A 67 -6.18 -29.08 27.47
C SER A 67 -6.04 -29.84 26.15
N ASP A 68 -7.04 -30.61 25.75
CA ASP A 68 -7.04 -31.37 24.50
C ASP A 68 -7.46 -30.50 23.30
N LEU A 69 -8.18 -29.42 23.58
CA LEU A 69 -8.75 -28.57 22.54
C LEU A 69 -7.66 -27.89 21.69
N LEU A 70 -7.71 -28.18 20.40
CA LEU A 70 -6.89 -27.51 19.38
C LEU A 70 -7.77 -26.69 18.47
N VAL A 71 -7.26 -25.56 18.09
CA VAL A 71 -7.87 -24.69 17.08
C VAL A 71 -6.91 -24.52 15.92
N HIS A 72 -7.46 -24.51 14.71
CA HIS A 72 -6.67 -24.16 13.54
C HIS A 72 -6.21 -22.72 13.67
N GLN A 73 -4.90 -22.51 13.62
CA GLN A 73 -4.32 -21.18 13.54
C GLN A 73 -4.50 -20.68 12.12
N ALA A 74 -5.55 -19.92 11.86
CA ALA A 74 -5.74 -19.27 10.59
C ALA A 74 -4.81 -18.04 10.53
N ASP A 75 -3.83 -18.07 9.66
CA ASP A 75 -3.09 -16.87 9.29
C ASP A 75 -4.01 -15.93 8.53
N TYR A 76 -4.53 -14.91 9.21
CA TYR A 76 -5.27 -13.85 8.52
C TYR A 76 -4.31 -13.00 7.71
N ARG A 77 -4.18 -13.32 6.45
CA ARG A 77 -3.48 -12.48 5.49
C ARG A 77 -4.45 -11.42 4.99
N SER A 78 -4.47 -10.26 5.63
CA SER A 78 -5.25 -9.14 5.11
C SER A 78 -4.80 -8.83 3.67
N SER A 79 -5.76 -8.77 2.76
CA SER A 79 -5.48 -8.43 1.37
C SER A 79 -5.47 -6.92 1.17
N ALA A 80 -4.48 -6.42 0.43
CA ALA A 80 -4.34 -5.00 0.15
C ALA A 80 -4.43 -4.71 -1.35
N ALA A 81 -5.17 -3.65 -1.68
CA ALA A 81 -5.10 -3.03 -2.99
C ALA A 81 -4.23 -1.77 -2.92
N THR A 82 -3.22 -1.73 -3.75
CA THR A 82 -2.29 -0.59 -3.83
C THR A 82 -2.36 0.03 -5.22
N VAL A 83 -2.54 1.34 -5.28
CA VAL A 83 -2.25 2.13 -6.49
C VAL A 83 -0.97 2.90 -6.25
N LEU A 84 0.01 2.67 -7.11
CA LEU A 84 1.23 3.45 -7.17
C LEU A 84 1.01 4.59 -8.16
N MET A 85 0.97 5.82 -7.66
CA MET A 85 0.91 7.04 -8.46
C MET A 85 2.32 7.57 -8.67
N LEU A 86 2.77 7.65 -9.91
CA LEU A 86 4.08 8.15 -10.29
C LEU A 86 3.93 9.44 -11.09
N ASP A 87 4.55 10.50 -10.60
CA ASP A 87 4.62 11.79 -11.27
C ASP A 87 5.51 11.72 -12.50
N CYS A 88 4.97 12.10 -13.65
CA CYS A 88 5.68 12.18 -14.93
C CYS A 88 5.77 13.63 -15.45
N SER A 89 5.58 14.63 -14.58
CA SER A 89 5.70 16.02 -14.92
C SER A 89 7.15 16.42 -15.16
N HIS A 90 7.33 17.54 -15.84
CA HIS A 90 8.64 18.03 -16.26
C HIS A 90 9.58 18.32 -15.08
N SER A 91 9.05 18.67 -13.90
CA SER A 91 9.85 18.91 -12.69
C SER A 91 10.71 17.71 -12.28
N MET A 92 10.26 16.48 -12.59
CA MET A 92 10.98 15.26 -12.25
C MET A 92 12.36 15.11 -12.91
N ILE A 93 12.68 15.95 -13.90
CA ILE A 93 13.98 15.97 -14.61
C ILE A 93 14.60 17.37 -14.67
N LEU A 94 14.00 18.36 -13.98
CA LEU A 94 14.51 19.73 -13.97
C LEU A 94 15.71 19.90 -13.04
N TYR A 95 16.41 21.00 -13.22
CA TYR A 95 17.51 21.46 -12.36
C TYR A 95 18.73 20.54 -12.35
N GLY A 96 18.95 19.75 -13.43
CA GLY A 96 20.11 18.87 -13.56
C GLY A 96 20.05 17.60 -12.70
N GLU A 97 18.92 17.34 -12.05
CA GLU A 97 18.68 16.15 -11.24
C GLU A 97 17.60 15.26 -11.87
N ASP A 98 17.94 14.01 -12.18
CA ASP A 98 16.98 13.00 -12.61
C ASP A 98 16.35 12.32 -11.39
N ARG A 99 15.16 12.74 -11.03
CA ARG A 99 14.36 12.14 -9.95
C ARG A 99 13.46 11.03 -10.46
N PHE A 100 13.14 11.05 -11.76
CA PHE A 100 12.22 10.10 -12.37
C PHE A 100 12.80 8.70 -12.49
N THR A 101 14.01 8.57 -13.00
CA THR A 101 14.64 7.24 -13.17
C THR A 101 14.79 6.47 -11.85
N PRO A 102 15.25 7.05 -10.74
CA PRO A 102 15.23 6.39 -9.44
C PRO A 102 13.81 6.03 -8.97
N ALA A 103 12.85 6.95 -9.10
CA ALA A 103 11.46 6.70 -8.71
C ALA A 103 10.85 5.53 -9.51
N LYS A 104 11.07 5.48 -10.82
CA LYS A 104 10.66 4.36 -11.68
C LYS A 104 11.31 3.03 -11.27
N LYS A 105 12.59 3.02 -10.93
CA LYS A 105 13.29 1.82 -10.43
C LYS A 105 12.66 1.30 -9.13
N VAL A 106 12.33 2.20 -8.20
CA VAL A 106 11.67 1.84 -6.94
C VAL A 106 10.25 1.32 -7.19
N ALA A 107 9.51 1.96 -8.10
CA ALA A 107 8.19 1.51 -8.52
C ALA A 107 8.20 0.08 -9.09
N LEU A 108 9.16 -0.22 -9.97
CA LEU A 108 9.38 -1.57 -10.50
C LEU A 108 9.72 -2.57 -9.41
N ALA A 109 10.61 -2.19 -8.46
CA ALA A 109 11.00 -3.06 -7.35
C ALA A 109 9.81 -3.37 -6.43
N LEU A 110 9.01 -2.36 -6.07
CA LEU A 110 7.82 -2.54 -5.24
C LEU A 110 6.78 -3.42 -5.93
N THR A 111 6.57 -3.20 -7.23
CA THR A 111 5.66 -4.02 -8.03
C THR A 111 6.08 -5.49 -8.05
N HIS A 112 7.37 -5.75 -8.23
CA HIS A 112 7.91 -7.10 -8.21
C HIS A 112 7.75 -7.74 -6.81
N LEU A 113 8.08 -7.01 -5.76
CA LEU A 113 7.93 -7.45 -4.37
C LEU A 113 6.48 -7.86 -4.07
N ILE A 114 5.51 -7.00 -4.36
CA ILE A 114 4.11 -7.28 -4.07
C ILE A 114 3.63 -8.52 -4.82
N ARG A 115 3.96 -8.63 -6.10
CA ARG A 115 3.52 -9.78 -6.92
C ARG A 115 4.14 -11.11 -6.51
N THR A 116 5.37 -11.11 -6.00
CA THR A 116 6.09 -12.35 -5.68
C THR A 116 5.90 -12.78 -4.24
N GLN A 117 5.81 -11.83 -3.30
CA GLN A 117 5.76 -12.12 -1.86
C GLN A 117 4.36 -12.00 -1.26
N TYR A 118 3.44 -11.33 -1.96
CA TYR A 118 2.08 -11.06 -1.47
C TYR A 118 1.03 -11.37 -2.55
N PRO A 119 0.83 -12.65 -2.90
CA PRO A 119 -0.05 -13.05 -4.02
C PRO A 119 -1.52 -12.66 -3.80
N GLY A 120 -1.95 -12.48 -2.54
CA GLY A 120 -3.29 -11.98 -2.19
C GLY A 120 -3.48 -10.48 -2.42
N ASP A 121 -2.41 -9.73 -2.65
CA ASP A 121 -2.45 -8.29 -2.89
C ASP A 121 -2.56 -7.96 -4.37
N SER A 122 -3.04 -6.75 -4.63
CA SER A 122 -3.03 -6.18 -5.97
C SER A 122 -2.22 -4.89 -6.00
N ILE A 123 -1.54 -4.66 -7.11
CA ILE A 123 -0.87 -3.40 -7.40
C ILE A 123 -1.22 -2.94 -8.80
N ARG A 124 -1.58 -1.66 -8.92
CA ARG A 124 -1.85 -0.95 -10.17
C ARG A 124 -0.98 0.29 -10.23
N VAL A 125 -0.65 0.74 -11.41
CA VAL A 125 0.19 1.93 -11.63
C VAL A 125 -0.60 2.98 -12.37
N VAL A 126 -0.57 4.19 -11.83
CA VAL A 126 -1.13 5.39 -12.44
C VAL A 126 0.00 6.37 -12.67
N LEU A 127 0.23 6.75 -13.91
CA LEU A 127 1.04 7.90 -14.27
C LEU A 127 0.16 9.15 -14.21
N PHE A 128 0.67 10.22 -13.63
CA PHE A 128 -0.06 11.49 -13.64
C PHE A 128 0.85 12.62 -14.10
N HIS A 129 0.27 13.47 -14.92
CA HIS A 129 0.87 14.60 -15.59
C HIS A 129 -0.23 15.65 -15.83
N ASP A 130 -0.42 16.23 -17.02
CA ASP A 130 -1.58 17.08 -17.35
C ASP A 130 -2.90 16.33 -17.12
N ASN A 131 -2.89 15.02 -17.37
CA ASN A 131 -3.96 14.08 -17.09
C ASN A 131 -3.45 12.94 -16.20
N ALA A 132 -4.25 11.90 -16.07
CA ALA A 132 -3.86 10.67 -15.38
C ALA A 132 -4.27 9.45 -16.19
N GLU A 133 -3.42 8.44 -16.24
CA GLU A 133 -3.66 7.19 -16.94
C GLU A 133 -3.19 5.97 -16.14
N GLU A 134 -3.98 4.92 -16.18
CA GLU A 134 -3.55 3.61 -15.68
C GLU A 134 -2.72 2.93 -16.76
N ILE A 135 -1.53 2.47 -16.39
CA ILE A 135 -0.66 1.72 -17.30
C ILE A 135 -0.50 0.27 -16.84
N PRO A 136 -0.40 -0.70 -17.78
CA PRO A 136 -0.04 -2.06 -17.40
C PRO A 136 1.38 -2.10 -16.83
N LEU A 137 1.61 -2.97 -15.85
CA LEU A 137 2.90 -3.05 -15.14
C LEU A 137 4.09 -3.24 -16.07
N ARG A 138 3.90 -3.97 -17.19
CA ARG A 138 4.92 -4.17 -18.22
C ARG A 138 5.35 -2.87 -18.92
N ALA A 139 4.47 -1.88 -18.99
CA ALA A 139 4.75 -0.58 -19.61
C ALA A 139 5.50 0.38 -18.69
N LEU A 140 5.55 0.09 -17.38
CA LEU A 140 6.24 0.96 -16.42
C LEU A 140 7.72 1.16 -16.74
N ALA A 141 8.39 0.13 -17.28
CA ALA A 141 9.80 0.23 -17.68
C ALA A 141 10.03 1.25 -18.81
N GLN A 142 9.05 1.41 -19.71
CA GLN A 142 9.09 2.36 -20.82
C GLN A 142 8.53 3.74 -20.48
N ALA A 143 7.95 3.93 -19.29
CA ALA A 143 7.41 5.23 -18.88
C ALA A 143 8.49 6.32 -18.93
N GLN A 144 8.12 7.47 -19.46
CA GLN A 144 9.00 8.64 -19.65
C GLN A 144 8.35 9.89 -19.10
N VAL A 145 9.19 10.84 -18.74
CA VAL A 145 8.77 12.22 -18.40
C VAL A 145 8.50 12.98 -19.69
N GLY A 146 7.42 13.74 -19.69
CA GLY A 146 7.11 14.66 -20.78
C GLY A 146 7.13 16.14 -20.34
N PRO A 147 6.88 17.06 -21.26
CA PRO A 147 6.77 18.49 -20.97
C PRO A 147 5.42 18.80 -20.31
N PHE A 148 5.11 18.09 -19.24
CA PHE A 148 3.81 18.07 -18.59
C PHE A 148 3.80 18.83 -17.27
N HIS A 149 2.61 19.23 -16.85
CA HIS A 149 2.33 19.81 -15.54
C HIS A 149 1.93 18.69 -14.56
N THR A 150 1.60 19.05 -13.33
CA THR A 150 1.29 18.10 -12.27
C THR A 150 -0.20 18.18 -11.90
N ASN A 151 -1.03 17.31 -12.47
CA ASN A 151 -2.46 17.19 -12.15
C ASN A 151 -2.70 16.11 -11.08
N THR A 152 -2.37 16.45 -9.84
CA THR A 152 -2.55 15.52 -8.71
C THR A 152 -4.02 15.14 -8.49
N ALA A 153 -4.95 16.07 -8.74
CA ALA A 153 -6.39 15.81 -8.59
C ALA A 153 -6.87 14.71 -9.55
N ALA A 154 -6.46 14.77 -10.83
CA ALA A 154 -6.81 13.73 -11.81
C ALA A 154 -6.21 12.36 -11.41
N GLY A 155 -4.95 12.35 -10.96
CA GLY A 155 -4.29 11.14 -10.46
C GLY A 155 -5.04 10.49 -9.29
N LEU A 156 -5.37 11.27 -8.27
CA LEU A 156 -6.11 10.80 -7.09
C LEU A 156 -7.51 10.28 -7.44
N ARG A 157 -8.23 10.99 -8.32
CA ARG A 157 -9.55 10.56 -8.79
C ARG A 157 -9.49 9.21 -9.50
N LEU A 158 -8.53 9.02 -10.40
CA LEU A 158 -8.35 7.76 -11.11
C LEU A 158 -7.92 6.64 -10.15
N ALA A 159 -6.96 6.90 -9.29
CA ALA A 159 -6.48 5.93 -8.29
C ALA A 159 -7.61 5.47 -7.36
N ARG A 160 -8.43 6.40 -6.85
CA ARG A 160 -9.61 6.08 -6.05
C ARG A 160 -10.60 5.20 -6.81
N LYS A 161 -10.90 5.53 -8.07
CA LYS A 161 -11.80 4.73 -8.92
C LYS A 161 -11.29 3.29 -9.09
N ILE A 162 -9.99 3.12 -9.34
CA ILE A 162 -9.35 1.80 -9.47
C ILE A 162 -9.45 1.01 -8.16
N LEU A 163 -9.19 1.65 -7.02
CA LEU A 163 -9.24 1.01 -5.71
C LEU A 163 -10.66 0.62 -5.29
N MET A 164 -11.64 1.45 -5.59
CA MET A 164 -13.04 1.17 -5.26
C MET A 164 -13.64 0.03 -6.09
N ALA A 165 -13.07 -0.27 -7.26
CA ALA A 165 -13.47 -1.41 -8.07
C ALA A 165 -12.92 -2.76 -7.56
N GLN A 166 -12.11 -2.76 -6.48
CA GLN A 166 -11.48 -3.96 -5.92
C GLN A 166 -12.05 -4.25 -4.53
N SER A 167 -12.44 -5.52 -4.31
CA SER A 167 -12.86 -6.02 -2.99
C SER A 167 -11.63 -6.48 -2.20
N LYS A 168 -10.95 -5.55 -1.53
CA LYS A 168 -9.80 -5.80 -0.67
C LYS A 168 -9.98 -5.10 0.68
N ASP A 169 -9.41 -5.69 1.73
CA ASP A 169 -9.54 -5.21 3.11
C ASP A 169 -8.88 -3.85 3.32
N MET A 170 -7.73 -3.66 2.73
CA MET A 170 -6.97 -2.42 2.75
C MET A 170 -6.86 -1.79 1.37
N ARG A 171 -7.07 -0.48 1.30
CA ARG A 171 -6.91 0.31 0.08
C ARG A 171 -5.93 1.44 0.32
N GLN A 172 -4.90 1.53 -0.49
CA GLN A 172 -3.88 2.57 -0.33
C GLN A 172 -3.37 3.13 -1.65
N ILE A 173 -2.98 4.39 -1.59
CA ILE A 173 -2.24 5.09 -2.63
C ILE A 173 -0.82 5.33 -2.12
N ILE A 174 0.18 4.97 -2.91
CA ILE A 174 1.57 5.37 -2.74
C ILE A 174 1.83 6.41 -3.83
N MET A 175 1.96 7.66 -3.45
CA MET A 175 2.20 8.78 -4.38
C MET A 175 3.66 9.20 -4.32
N ILE A 176 4.34 9.16 -5.46
CA ILE A 176 5.72 9.62 -5.64
C ILE A 176 5.70 10.85 -6.54
N THR A 177 6.14 11.99 -6.02
CA THR A 177 6.15 13.27 -6.72
C THR A 177 7.27 14.18 -6.20
N ASP A 178 7.71 15.11 -7.00
CA ASP A 178 8.62 16.18 -6.60
C ASP A 178 7.96 17.57 -6.71
N GLY A 179 6.74 17.60 -7.24
CA GLY A 179 6.08 18.80 -7.72
C GLY A 179 4.88 19.26 -6.90
N LYS A 180 4.63 20.54 -7.05
CA LYS A 180 3.38 21.20 -6.64
C LYS A 180 2.30 20.88 -7.65
N PRO A 181 1.04 20.66 -7.22
CA PRO A 181 -0.06 20.66 -8.17
C PRO A 181 -0.09 21.94 -8.99
N SER A 182 0.00 21.83 -10.30
CA SER A 182 0.03 22.94 -11.25
C SER A 182 -1.01 22.84 -12.34
N ALA A 183 -1.84 21.78 -12.29
CA ALA A 183 -2.94 21.57 -13.20
C ALA A 183 -4.16 20.96 -12.51
N MET A 184 -5.35 21.21 -13.04
CA MET A 184 -6.59 20.57 -12.60
C MET A 184 -7.55 20.34 -13.77
N PRO A 185 -8.41 19.30 -13.70
CA PRO A 185 -9.43 19.09 -14.74
C PRO A 185 -10.56 20.11 -14.60
N LEU A 186 -11.04 20.62 -15.70
CA LEU A 186 -12.25 21.45 -15.78
C LEU A 186 -13.47 20.56 -16.11
N PRO A 187 -14.70 21.06 -15.80
CA PRO A 187 -15.92 20.31 -16.09
C PRO A 187 -16.15 20.04 -17.59
N ASP A 188 -15.60 20.86 -18.47
CA ASP A 188 -15.68 20.75 -19.93
C ASP A 188 -14.64 19.78 -20.53
N GLY A 189 -13.86 19.11 -19.68
CA GLY A 189 -12.81 18.17 -20.08
C GLY A 189 -11.47 18.82 -20.40
N ARG A 190 -11.37 20.14 -20.40
CA ARG A 190 -10.07 20.84 -20.55
C ARG A 190 -9.28 20.77 -19.25
N VAL A 191 -7.99 21.07 -19.36
CA VAL A 191 -7.08 21.15 -18.22
C VAL A 191 -6.75 22.63 -17.97
N TYR A 192 -7.02 23.09 -16.77
CA TYR A 192 -6.54 24.40 -16.30
C TYR A 192 -5.13 24.25 -15.76
N ILE A 193 -4.24 25.15 -16.16
CA ILE A 193 -2.81 25.11 -15.83
C ILE A 193 -2.39 26.45 -15.24
N ASN A 194 -1.69 26.38 -14.10
CA ASN A 194 -0.99 27.51 -13.52
C ASN A 194 0.29 27.03 -12.83
N SER A 195 1.43 27.32 -13.44
CA SER A 195 2.76 26.95 -12.93
C SER A 195 3.38 27.99 -11.98
N VAL A 196 2.70 29.11 -11.78
CA VAL A 196 3.19 30.19 -10.91
C VAL A 196 2.71 29.97 -9.48
N GLY A 197 3.57 29.43 -8.64
CA GLY A 197 3.27 29.20 -7.22
C GLY A 197 2.26 28.09 -6.96
N LEU A 198 1.52 28.23 -5.86
CA LEU A 198 0.40 27.35 -5.48
C LEU A 198 -0.91 28.07 -5.79
N ASP A 199 -1.59 27.62 -6.83
CA ASP A 199 -2.89 28.16 -7.22
C ASP A 199 -3.99 27.69 -6.28
N PRO A 200 -4.79 28.58 -5.64
CA PRO A 200 -5.84 28.20 -4.72
C PRO A 200 -6.93 27.30 -5.33
N ALA A 201 -7.24 27.46 -6.62
CA ALA A 201 -8.26 26.63 -7.29
C ALA A 201 -7.73 25.21 -7.51
N ILE A 202 -6.48 25.06 -7.93
CA ILE A 202 -5.81 23.78 -8.11
C ILE A 202 -5.66 23.06 -6.77
N LEU A 203 -5.26 23.79 -5.72
CA LEU A 203 -5.18 23.24 -4.37
C LEU A 203 -6.54 22.77 -3.86
N LYS A 204 -7.59 23.57 -4.05
CA LYS A 204 -8.96 23.21 -3.66
C LYS A 204 -9.42 21.94 -4.36
N ALA A 205 -9.18 21.82 -5.66
CA ALA A 205 -9.52 20.62 -6.43
C ALA A 205 -8.74 19.39 -5.92
N THR A 206 -7.46 19.55 -5.62
CA THR A 206 -6.61 18.47 -5.09
C THR A 206 -7.08 18.04 -3.69
N TYR A 207 -7.31 18.98 -2.77
CA TYR A 207 -7.78 18.66 -1.43
C TYR A 207 -9.18 18.05 -1.41
N HIS A 208 -10.03 18.41 -2.36
CA HIS A 208 -11.32 17.77 -2.56
C HIS A 208 -11.14 16.27 -2.86
N GLU A 209 -10.28 15.90 -3.81
CA GLU A 209 -10.02 14.49 -4.14
C GLU A 209 -9.34 13.75 -2.98
N VAL A 210 -8.47 14.40 -2.21
CA VAL A 210 -7.89 13.81 -0.97
C VAL A 210 -9.00 13.49 0.03
N ALA A 211 -9.96 14.39 0.22
CA ALA A 211 -11.10 14.17 1.10
C ALA A 211 -12.01 13.03 0.60
N GLU A 212 -12.24 12.95 -0.71
CA GLU A 212 -12.96 11.83 -1.33
C GLU A 212 -12.25 10.49 -1.13
N CYS A 213 -10.93 10.45 -1.24
CA CYS A 213 -10.14 9.25 -0.92
C CYS A 213 -10.34 8.84 0.54
N ARG A 214 -10.31 9.79 1.47
CA ARG A 214 -10.58 9.53 2.90
C ARG A 214 -11.98 8.96 3.13
N ARG A 215 -13.01 9.54 2.52
CA ARG A 215 -14.40 9.05 2.62
C ARG A 215 -14.55 7.62 2.09
N ALA A 216 -13.78 7.30 1.05
CA ALA A 216 -13.72 5.96 0.47
C ALA A 216 -12.85 4.95 1.27
N GLY A 217 -12.31 5.33 2.43
CA GLY A 217 -11.44 4.48 3.24
C GLY A 217 -10.06 4.23 2.60
N VAL A 218 -9.65 5.08 1.65
CA VAL A 218 -8.36 4.97 0.97
C VAL A 218 -7.31 5.79 1.72
N GLN A 219 -6.20 5.17 2.09
CA GLN A 219 -5.05 5.86 2.68
C GLN A 219 -4.12 6.39 1.60
N ILE A 220 -3.56 7.58 1.80
CA ILE A 220 -2.59 8.18 0.89
C ILE A 220 -1.26 8.35 1.63
N ASN A 221 -0.21 7.73 1.11
CA ASN A 221 1.16 7.95 1.56
C ASN A 221 1.92 8.67 0.47
N THR A 222 2.45 9.82 0.81
CA THR A 222 3.14 10.70 -0.12
C THR A 222 4.64 10.64 0.11
N PHE A 223 5.39 10.37 -0.94
CA PHE A 223 6.85 10.36 -0.97
C PHE A 223 7.32 11.54 -1.84
N MET A 224 7.82 12.56 -1.16
CA MET A 224 8.28 13.79 -1.79
C MET A 224 9.76 13.73 -2.09
N LEU A 225 10.12 14.02 -3.33
CA LEU A 225 11.50 14.07 -3.81
C LEU A 225 12.10 15.49 -3.82
N ALA A 226 11.33 16.46 -3.35
CA ALA A 226 11.77 17.84 -3.19
C ALA A 226 11.35 18.40 -1.82
N ARG A 227 12.05 19.45 -1.38
CA ARG A 227 11.81 20.11 -0.08
C ARG A 227 11.83 21.62 -0.28
N ASP A 228 10.75 22.19 -0.72
CA ASP A 228 10.52 23.62 -0.54
C ASP A 228 9.40 23.87 0.49
N ARG A 229 9.37 25.06 1.06
CA ARG A 229 8.44 25.40 2.13
C ARG A 229 6.98 25.22 1.72
N SER A 230 6.63 25.61 0.52
CA SER A 230 5.25 25.51 0.02
C SER A 230 4.83 24.08 -0.24
N LEU A 231 5.76 23.21 -0.68
CA LEU A 231 5.51 21.77 -0.79
C LEU A 231 5.30 21.11 0.58
N VAL A 232 6.08 21.49 1.58
CA VAL A 232 5.92 21.00 2.94
C VAL A 232 4.53 21.34 3.48
N GLU A 233 4.06 22.58 3.28
CA GLU A 233 2.73 23.03 3.69
C GLU A 233 1.61 22.26 2.95
N PHE A 234 1.75 22.10 1.63
CA PHE A 234 0.82 21.33 0.81
C PHE A 234 0.69 19.87 1.32
N VAL A 235 1.81 19.20 1.47
CA VAL A 235 1.83 17.78 1.89
C VAL A 235 1.34 17.60 3.32
N ARG A 236 1.65 18.54 4.22
CA ARG A 236 1.09 18.56 5.58
C ARG A 236 -0.44 18.57 5.53
N LYS A 237 -1.02 19.45 4.69
CA LYS A 237 -2.46 19.53 4.53
C LYS A 237 -3.08 18.27 3.96
N VAL A 238 -2.46 17.66 2.96
CA VAL A 238 -2.88 16.35 2.44
C VAL A 238 -2.91 15.30 3.56
N THR A 239 -1.85 15.24 4.36
CA THR A 239 -1.72 14.28 5.47
C THR A 239 -2.78 14.49 6.55
N GLU A 240 -3.08 15.74 6.91
CA GLU A 240 -4.15 16.10 7.85
C GLU A 240 -5.52 15.61 7.35
N ILE A 241 -5.81 15.82 6.06
CA ILE A 241 -7.09 15.44 5.48
C ILE A 241 -7.25 13.92 5.42
N CYS A 242 -6.28 13.18 4.90
CA CYS A 242 -6.41 11.74 4.61
C CYS A 242 -5.91 10.83 5.75
N ARG A 243 -5.36 11.38 6.84
CA ARG A 243 -4.71 10.62 7.93
C ARG A 243 -3.60 9.68 7.44
N GLY A 244 -3.02 9.99 6.29
CA GLY A 244 -1.90 9.28 5.70
C GLY A 244 -0.56 9.69 6.30
N LYS A 245 0.52 9.35 5.60
CA LYS A 245 1.88 9.74 5.96
C LYS A 245 2.55 10.49 4.84
N ALA A 246 3.44 11.39 5.21
CA ALA A 246 4.30 12.09 4.28
C ALA A 246 5.77 11.82 4.62
N TYR A 247 6.53 11.53 3.59
CA TYR A 247 7.96 11.27 3.68
C TYR A 247 8.69 12.21 2.74
N PHE A 248 9.62 12.97 3.28
CA PHE A 248 10.55 13.78 2.50
C PHE A 248 11.82 12.98 2.29
N THR A 249 12.03 12.52 1.07
CA THR A 249 13.10 11.60 0.71
C THR A 249 13.99 12.21 -0.36
N SER A 250 15.07 11.53 -0.67
CA SER A 250 15.86 11.78 -1.86
C SER A 250 15.72 10.62 -2.85
N PRO A 251 16.10 10.81 -4.12
CA PRO A 251 16.12 9.68 -5.07
C PRO A 251 16.92 8.47 -4.57
N MET A 252 17.93 8.69 -3.73
CA MET A 252 18.77 7.64 -3.15
C MET A 252 18.09 6.86 -2.01
N THR A 253 17.28 7.54 -1.19
CA THR A 253 16.65 6.97 0.02
C THR A 253 15.20 6.55 -0.18
N LEU A 254 14.58 6.93 -1.30
CA LEU A 254 13.18 6.67 -1.62
C LEU A 254 12.79 5.20 -1.41
N GLY A 255 13.59 4.27 -1.93
CA GLY A 255 13.32 2.84 -1.84
C GLY A 255 13.25 2.32 -0.41
N GLN A 256 14.12 2.81 0.46
CA GLN A 256 14.12 2.43 1.88
C GLN A 256 12.84 2.91 2.59
N PHE A 257 12.43 4.16 2.34
CA PHE A 257 11.23 4.72 2.96
C PHE A 257 9.96 4.02 2.49
N ILE A 258 9.82 3.73 1.20
CA ILE A 258 8.65 3.01 0.65
C ILE A 258 8.56 1.60 1.22
N LEU A 259 9.68 0.86 1.25
CA LEU A 259 9.69 -0.49 1.81
C LEU A 259 9.38 -0.49 3.31
N MET A 260 9.97 0.44 4.08
CA MET A 260 9.65 0.58 5.50
C MET A 260 8.17 0.87 5.75
N ASP A 261 7.55 1.77 4.96
CA ASP A 261 6.14 2.09 5.12
C ASP A 261 5.25 0.90 4.75
N PHE A 262 5.56 0.23 3.65
CA PHE A 262 4.83 -0.94 3.18
C PHE A 262 4.88 -2.09 4.20
N LEU A 263 6.06 -2.42 4.73
CA LEU A 263 6.25 -3.48 5.71
C LEU A 263 5.62 -3.15 7.07
N LYS A 264 5.81 -1.93 7.59
CA LYS A 264 5.21 -1.49 8.87
C LYS A 264 3.69 -1.60 8.91
N ARG A 265 3.01 -1.47 7.79
CA ARG A 265 1.56 -1.60 7.72
C ARG A 265 1.09 -3.02 7.87
N ARG A 266 1.89 -3.96 7.39
CA ARG A 266 1.62 -5.38 7.47
C ARG A 266 1.82 -5.96 8.87
N THR A 267 2.74 -5.34 9.65
CA THR A 267 3.08 -5.77 11.01
C THR A 267 2.24 -5.08 12.08
N ARG A 268 1.36 -4.15 11.72
CA ARG A 268 0.55 -3.44 12.71
C ARG A 268 -0.50 -4.40 13.26
N LYS A 269 -0.28 -4.87 14.50
CA LYS A 269 -1.30 -5.58 15.27
C LYS A 269 -2.54 -4.70 15.34
N VAL A 270 -3.69 -5.26 14.98
CA VAL A 270 -4.97 -4.63 15.26
C VAL A 270 -5.17 -4.78 16.76
N SER A 271 -4.99 -3.68 17.48
CA SER A 271 -5.35 -3.56 18.90
C SER A 271 -6.80 -3.20 19.02
#